data_aa274c612972a949cf11dc58bbeff65b
#
_entry.id   aa274c612972a949cf11dc58bbeff65b
#
_cell.length_a   1.000
_cell.length_b   1.000
_cell.length_c   1.000
_cell.angle_alpha   90.00
_cell.angle_beta   90.00
_cell.angle_gamma   90.00
#
_symmetry.space_group_name_H-M   'P 1'
#
loop_
_entity.id
_entity.type
_entity.pdbx_description
1 polymer ?
#
loop_
_entity_poly.entity_id
_entity_poly.type
_entity_poly.pdbx_seq_one_letter_code
_entity_poly.pdbx_strand_id
1 'polypeptide(L)'
;MFNVGDGVVYGTHGVFIIKEISNLKLTEKETLYYVLSPVFDSKSTFYLPVEKAAELGSLRAVLNRKEFENIFNNIFNTDPEWISDDNTRKEFCQNAIKSGNLEDIIEVIKMLYAKQQELKGTGKHFHVVDERIFRTAEKLLHEEIAYVFNVSVDEVPKFIQSKTKR
;
A
#
# COMPACT_ATOMS: atom_id res chain seq x y z
N MET A 1 5.72 12.39 -15.57
CA MET A 1 5.12 11.31 -16.36
C MET A 1 5.97 10.07 -16.19
N PHE A 2 5.35 8.91 -16.00
CA PHE A 2 6.05 7.64 -15.86
C PHE A 2 6.41 7.04 -17.22
N ASN A 3 7.35 6.09 -17.23
CA ASN A 3 7.81 5.41 -18.43
C ASN A 3 7.40 3.95 -18.44
N VAL A 4 7.41 3.35 -19.63
CA VAL A 4 7.24 1.88 -19.77
C VAL A 4 8.32 1.17 -18.97
N GLY A 5 7.94 0.16 -18.21
CA GLY A 5 8.81 -0.60 -17.31
C GLY A 5 8.87 -0.07 -15.88
N ASP A 6 8.38 1.14 -15.62
CA ASP A 6 8.35 1.67 -14.26
C ASP A 6 7.42 0.85 -13.35
N GLY A 7 7.89 0.59 -12.13
CA GLY A 7 7.07 0.10 -11.04
C GLY A 7 6.36 1.26 -10.35
N VAL A 8 5.05 1.15 -10.22
CA VAL A 8 4.20 2.18 -9.63
C VAL A 8 3.25 1.58 -8.61
N VAL A 9 2.82 2.38 -7.66
CA VAL A 9 1.71 2.03 -6.76
C VAL A 9 0.46 2.75 -7.25
N TYR A 10 -0.60 1.97 -7.49
CA TYR A 10 -1.87 2.49 -7.94
C TYR A 10 -2.90 2.45 -6.80
N GLY A 11 -3.06 3.56 -6.11
CA GLY A 11 -4.06 3.73 -5.06
C GLY A 11 -4.11 2.56 -4.08
N THR A 12 -5.28 1.98 -3.92
CA THR A 12 -5.53 0.82 -3.05
C THR A 12 -5.29 -0.54 -3.72
N HIS A 13 -4.86 -0.52 -4.99
CA HIS A 13 -4.72 -1.74 -5.79
C HIS A 13 -3.33 -2.40 -5.68
N GLY A 14 -2.33 -1.70 -5.14
CA GLY A 14 -0.99 -2.23 -4.94
C GLY A 14 0.01 -1.88 -6.05
N VAL A 15 0.98 -2.75 -6.26
CA VAL A 15 2.11 -2.51 -7.16
C VAL A 15 1.81 -3.00 -8.57
N PHE A 16 2.10 -2.15 -9.54
CA PHE A 16 1.92 -2.39 -10.97
C PHE A 16 3.19 -2.08 -11.76
N ILE A 17 3.32 -2.70 -12.92
CA ILE A 17 4.30 -2.32 -13.95
C ILE A 17 3.56 -1.63 -15.08
N ILE A 18 4.10 -0.53 -15.57
CA ILE A 18 3.63 0.10 -16.80
C ILE A 18 4.14 -0.73 -17.98
N LYS A 19 3.24 -1.45 -18.62
CA LYS A 19 3.56 -2.31 -19.76
C LYS A 19 3.61 -1.54 -21.07
N GLU A 20 2.75 -0.55 -21.21
CA GLU A 20 2.61 0.22 -22.43
C GLU A 20 2.05 1.62 -22.11
N ILE A 21 2.38 2.59 -22.94
CA ILE A 21 1.77 3.91 -22.95
C ILE A 21 1.32 4.15 -24.38
N SER A 22 0.02 4.16 -24.61
CA SER A 22 -0.51 4.25 -25.96
C SER A 22 -1.85 4.98 -26.03
N ASN A 23 -2.12 5.56 -27.20
CA ASN A 23 -3.43 6.12 -27.51
C ASN A 23 -4.42 5.00 -27.76
N LEU A 24 -5.47 4.95 -26.96
CA LEU A 24 -6.53 3.95 -27.06
C LEU A 24 -7.90 4.63 -27.13
N LYS A 25 -8.80 4.04 -27.92
CA LYS A 25 -10.18 4.47 -28.01
C LYS A 25 -11.06 3.53 -27.18
N LEU A 26 -10.96 3.63 -25.85
CA LEU A 26 -11.78 2.86 -24.92
C LEU A 26 -13.11 3.58 -24.59
N THR A 27 -13.21 4.84 -24.94
CA THR A 27 -14.40 5.69 -24.82
C THR A 27 -14.67 6.37 -26.16
N GLU A 28 -15.52 7.39 -26.20
CA GLU A 28 -15.83 8.12 -27.44
C GLU A 28 -14.62 8.85 -28.03
N LYS A 29 -13.64 9.19 -27.20
CA LYS A 29 -12.42 9.90 -27.61
C LYS A 29 -11.19 9.00 -27.49
N GLU A 30 -10.29 9.16 -28.45
CA GLU A 30 -8.94 8.58 -28.35
C GLU A 30 -8.15 9.34 -27.28
N THR A 31 -7.60 8.60 -26.33
CA THR A 31 -6.91 9.16 -25.15
C THR A 31 -5.66 8.37 -24.87
N LEU A 32 -4.64 9.03 -24.35
CA LEU A 32 -3.40 8.37 -23.92
C LEU A 32 -3.61 7.65 -22.59
N TYR A 33 -3.28 6.36 -22.57
CA TYR A 33 -3.42 5.50 -21.41
C TYR A 33 -2.09 4.92 -20.96
N TYR A 34 -1.94 4.77 -19.66
CA TYR A 34 -1.05 3.77 -19.07
C TYR A 34 -1.75 2.41 -19.12
N VAL A 35 -1.09 1.42 -19.67
CA VAL A 35 -1.51 0.01 -19.60
C VAL A 35 -0.73 -0.63 -18.46
N LEU A 36 -1.44 -0.96 -17.38
CA LEU A 36 -0.88 -1.39 -16.11
C LEU A 36 -1.11 -2.89 -15.91
N SER A 37 -0.08 -3.59 -15.48
CA SER A 37 -0.16 -5.00 -15.09
C SER A 37 0.19 -5.15 -13.61
N PRO A 38 -0.70 -5.73 -12.77
CA PRO A 38 -0.36 -6.02 -11.38
C PRO A 38 0.83 -6.96 -11.28
N VAL A 39 1.77 -6.66 -10.40
CA VAL A 39 2.98 -7.50 -10.23
C VAL A 39 2.63 -8.86 -9.64
N PHE A 40 1.68 -8.91 -8.72
CA PHE A 40 1.30 -10.12 -7.98
C PHE A 40 0.01 -10.79 -8.48
N ASP A 41 -0.61 -10.24 -9.52
CA ASP A 41 -1.74 -10.82 -10.25
C ASP A 41 -1.62 -10.51 -11.74
N SER A 42 -0.83 -11.28 -12.44
CA SER A 42 -0.50 -11.04 -13.85
C SER A 42 -1.64 -11.29 -14.84
N LYS A 43 -2.81 -11.73 -14.37
CA LYS A 43 -3.96 -12.04 -15.24
C LYS A 43 -4.82 -10.84 -15.58
N SER A 44 -4.70 -9.77 -14.81
CA SER A 44 -5.49 -8.57 -14.98
C SER A 44 -4.72 -7.50 -15.73
N THR A 45 -5.43 -6.67 -16.49
CA THR A 45 -4.88 -5.48 -17.15
C THR A 45 -5.73 -4.28 -16.79
N PHE A 46 -5.09 -3.20 -16.37
CA PHE A 46 -5.75 -1.95 -16.01
C PHE A 46 -5.38 -0.87 -17.00
N TYR A 47 -6.35 -0.07 -17.37
CA TYR A 47 -6.16 1.05 -18.28
C TYR A 47 -6.47 2.34 -17.53
N LEU A 48 -5.47 3.19 -17.38
CA LEU A 48 -5.58 4.45 -16.65
C LEU A 48 -5.21 5.63 -17.57
N PRO A 49 -6.15 6.55 -17.84
CA PRO A 49 -5.80 7.73 -18.61
C PRO A 49 -4.68 8.51 -17.96
N VAL A 50 -3.64 8.85 -18.73
CA VAL A 50 -2.45 9.55 -18.23
C VAL A 50 -2.82 10.88 -17.56
N GLU A 51 -3.72 11.63 -18.18
CA GLU A 51 -4.22 12.90 -17.65
C GLU A 51 -4.92 12.73 -16.30
N LYS A 52 -5.82 11.74 -16.19
CA LYS A 52 -6.50 11.45 -14.91
C LYS A 52 -5.54 10.96 -13.81
N ALA A 53 -4.53 10.19 -14.19
CA ALA A 53 -3.51 9.76 -13.23
C ALA A 53 -2.78 10.96 -12.63
N ALA A 54 -2.44 11.96 -13.44
CA ALA A 54 -1.80 13.18 -13.00
C ALA A 54 -2.72 14.06 -12.14
N GLU A 55 -3.96 14.27 -12.58
CA GLU A 55 -4.95 15.10 -11.86
C GLU A 55 -5.31 14.55 -10.48
N LEU A 56 -5.50 13.23 -10.39
CA LEU A 56 -5.95 12.57 -9.16
C LEU A 56 -4.79 12.14 -8.25
N GLY A 57 -3.54 12.24 -8.73
CA GLY A 57 -2.38 11.72 -8.00
C GLY A 57 -2.50 10.23 -7.69
N SER A 58 -3.18 9.47 -8.55
CA SER A 58 -3.52 8.07 -8.29
C SER A 58 -2.37 7.10 -8.48
N LEU A 59 -1.30 7.52 -9.14
CA LEU A 59 -0.05 6.77 -9.27
C LEU A 59 1.07 7.47 -8.52
N ARG A 60 1.88 6.69 -7.81
CA ARG A 60 3.18 7.12 -7.31
C ARG A 60 4.26 6.12 -7.68
N ALA A 61 5.51 6.56 -7.73
CA ALA A 61 6.62 5.62 -7.85
C ALA A 61 6.69 4.72 -6.61
N VAL A 62 7.10 3.47 -6.78
CA VAL A 62 7.49 2.63 -5.65
C VAL A 62 8.68 3.26 -4.94
N LEU A 63 8.75 3.11 -3.62
CA LEU A 63 9.89 3.59 -2.84
C LEU A 63 11.15 2.81 -3.21
N ASN A 64 12.30 3.48 -3.16
CA ASN A 64 13.57 2.81 -3.28
C ASN A 64 14.02 2.19 -1.94
N ARG A 65 15.05 1.35 -1.97
CA ARG A 65 15.56 0.66 -0.77
C ARG A 65 15.98 1.62 0.34
N LYS A 66 16.60 2.72 -0.01
CA LYS A 66 17.07 3.74 0.97
C LYS A 66 15.88 4.42 1.66
N GLU A 67 14.84 4.74 0.93
CA GLU A 67 13.60 5.29 1.49
C GLU A 67 12.95 4.31 2.46
N PHE A 68 12.89 3.02 2.11
CA PHE A 68 12.42 1.98 3.05
C PHE A 68 13.29 1.87 4.30
N GLU A 69 14.61 1.90 4.16
CA GLU A 69 15.51 1.84 5.30
C GLU A 69 15.31 3.03 6.26
N ASN A 70 15.10 4.23 5.72
CA ASN A 70 14.77 5.41 6.52
C ASN A 70 13.45 5.23 7.26
N ILE A 71 12.43 4.71 6.59
CA ILE A 71 11.12 4.43 7.20
C ILE A 71 11.27 3.39 8.32
N PHE A 72 11.96 2.29 8.08
CA PHE A 72 12.20 1.25 9.09
C PHE A 72 12.96 1.78 10.32
N ASN A 73 13.92 2.66 10.12
CA ASN A 73 14.67 3.27 11.22
C ASN A 73 13.82 4.22 12.08
N ASN A 74 12.85 4.88 11.48
CA ASN A 74 12.02 5.89 12.15
C ASN A 74 10.74 5.32 12.76
N ILE A 75 10.17 4.31 12.15
CA ILE A 75 8.89 3.70 12.53
C ILE A 75 8.84 3.20 13.97
N PHE A 76 9.96 2.68 14.47
CA PHE A 76 10.04 2.07 15.80
C PHE A 76 10.33 3.06 16.91
N ASN A 77 10.47 4.34 16.59
CA ASN A 77 10.77 5.39 17.57
C ASN A 77 9.52 6.02 18.18
N THR A 78 8.34 5.67 17.68
CA THR A 78 7.06 6.22 18.16
C THR A 78 6.06 5.10 18.43
N ASP A 79 5.38 5.19 19.58
CA ASP A 79 4.27 4.31 19.88
C ASP A 79 3.01 4.79 19.15
N PRO A 80 2.19 3.86 18.62
CA PRO A 80 0.94 4.23 17.95
C PRO A 80 -0.09 4.73 18.96
N GLU A 81 -0.81 5.77 18.58
CA GLU A 81 -1.93 6.30 19.36
C GLU A 81 -3.24 5.66 18.89
N TRP A 82 -4.00 5.10 19.86
CA TRP A 82 -5.29 4.49 19.57
C TRP A 82 -6.40 5.54 19.43
N ILE A 83 -7.11 5.49 18.31
CA ILE A 83 -8.30 6.32 18.07
C ILE A 83 -9.52 5.56 18.58
N SER A 84 -10.12 6.02 19.69
CA SER A 84 -11.20 5.31 20.40
C SER A 84 -12.53 5.34 19.65
N ASP A 85 -12.85 6.45 18.98
CA ASP A 85 -14.08 6.58 18.21
C ASP A 85 -14.02 5.75 16.93
N ASP A 86 -14.96 4.81 16.78
CA ASP A 86 -14.96 3.87 15.65
C ASP A 86 -15.08 4.55 14.29
N ASN A 87 -15.91 5.58 14.17
CA ASN A 87 -16.09 6.31 12.92
C ASN A 87 -14.85 7.15 12.56
N THR A 88 -14.28 7.84 13.53
CA THR A 88 -13.05 8.62 13.36
C THR A 88 -11.87 7.72 12.98
N ARG A 89 -11.75 6.59 13.65
CA ARG A 89 -10.70 5.59 13.35
C ARG A 89 -10.85 5.03 11.94
N LYS A 90 -12.05 4.64 11.55
CA LYS A 90 -12.35 4.14 10.20
C LYS A 90 -11.99 5.17 9.13
N GLU A 91 -12.39 6.42 9.32
CA GLU A 91 -12.09 7.51 8.39
C GLU A 91 -10.58 7.76 8.28
N PHE A 92 -9.87 7.84 9.40
CA PHE A 92 -8.41 7.96 9.43
C PHE A 92 -7.73 6.84 8.65
N CYS A 93 -8.09 5.60 8.92
CA CYS A 93 -7.52 4.44 8.25
C CYS A 93 -7.82 4.41 6.74
N GLN A 94 -9.05 4.73 6.36
CA GLN A 94 -9.44 4.75 4.94
C GLN A 94 -8.73 5.86 4.18
N ASN A 95 -8.54 7.01 4.78
CA ASN A 95 -7.80 8.12 4.17
C ASN A 95 -6.32 7.77 4.00
N ALA A 96 -5.71 7.13 4.97
CA ALA A 96 -4.34 6.65 4.90
C ALA A 96 -4.15 5.65 3.74
N ILE A 97 -5.05 4.69 3.61
CA ILE A 97 -5.00 3.70 2.53
C ILE A 97 -5.21 4.36 1.16
N LYS A 98 -6.18 5.27 1.04
CA LYS A 98 -6.46 5.99 -0.21
C LYS A 98 -5.31 6.87 -0.66
N SER A 99 -4.60 7.50 0.28
CA SER A 99 -3.46 8.36 -0.02
C SER A 99 -2.33 7.60 -0.71
N GLY A 100 -2.22 6.29 -0.45
CA GLY A 100 -1.10 5.47 -0.90
C GLY A 100 0.23 5.83 -0.25
N ASN A 101 0.24 6.76 0.71
CA ASN A 101 1.43 7.13 1.46
C ASN A 101 1.80 5.99 2.41
N LEU A 102 3.00 5.45 2.23
CA LEU A 102 3.41 4.27 2.98
C LEU A 102 3.61 4.53 4.47
N GLU A 103 4.07 5.71 4.85
CA GLU A 103 4.22 6.08 6.26
C GLU A 103 2.87 6.09 6.97
N ASP A 104 1.83 6.65 6.34
CA ASP A 104 0.46 6.65 6.87
C ASP A 104 -0.09 5.23 6.98
N ILE A 105 0.14 4.39 5.97
CA ILE A 105 -0.27 2.97 5.97
C ILE A 105 0.39 2.23 7.13
N ILE A 106 1.66 2.48 7.38
CA ILE A 106 2.40 1.87 8.48
C ILE A 106 1.87 2.32 9.84
N GLU A 107 1.51 3.59 10.01
CA GLU A 107 0.88 4.07 11.25
C GLU A 107 -0.45 3.34 11.52
N VAL A 108 -1.25 3.11 10.47
CA VAL A 108 -2.48 2.28 10.58
C VAL A 108 -2.13 0.86 11.04
N ILE A 109 -1.14 0.24 10.43
CA ILE A 109 -0.70 -1.12 10.80
C ILE A 109 -0.25 -1.18 12.25
N LYS A 110 0.58 -0.24 12.70
CA LYS A 110 1.07 -0.15 14.08
C LYS A 110 -0.08 -0.03 15.08
N MET A 111 -1.01 0.89 14.83
CA MET A 111 -2.16 1.13 15.69
C MET A 111 -3.06 -0.13 15.82
N LEU A 112 -3.41 -0.73 14.69
CA LEU A 112 -4.29 -1.89 14.67
C LEU A 112 -3.62 -3.14 15.22
N TYR A 113 -2.34 -3.34 14.94
CA TYR A 113 -1.55 -4.45 15.49
C TYR A 113 -1.44 -4.36 17.02
N ALA A 114 -1.12 -3.18 17.54
CA ALA A 114 -1.01 -2.96 18.98
C ALA A 114 -2.34 -3.27 19.68
N LYS A 115 -3.46 -2.85 19.11
CA LYS A 115 -4.80 -3.15 19.64
C LYS A 115 -5.12 -4.64 19.58
N GLN A 116 -4.80 -5.29 18.49
CA GLN A 116 -5.00 -6.74 18.34
C GLN A 116 -4.21 -7.51 19.42
N GLN A 117 -2.96 -7.12 19.68
CA GLN A 117 -2.14 -7.74 20.72
C GLN A 117 -2.70 -7.49 22.13
N GLU A 118 -3.16 -6.26 22.40
CA GLU A 118 -3.80 -5.90 23.68
C GLU A 118 -5.04 -6.77 23.95
N LEU A 119 -5.83 -7.07 22.94
CA LEU A 119 -7.07 -7.86 23.07
C LEU A 119 -6.81 -9.39 23.21
N LYS A 120 -5.62 -9.87 22.87
CA LYS A 120 -5.29 -11.29 23.04
C LYS A 120 -5.40 -11.72 24.51
N GLY A 121 -6.10 -12.81 24.75
CA GLY A 121 -6.30 -13.37 26.11
C GLY A 121 -7.38 -12.67 26.93
N THR A 122 -8.03 -11.61 26.41
CA THR A 122 -9.09 -10.90 27.14
C THR A 122 -10.50 -11.44 26.89
N GLY A 123 -10.67 -12.34 25.89
CA GLY A 123 -11.97 -12.77 25.41
C GLY A 123 -12.74 -11.75 24.58
N LYS A 124 -12.21 -10.55 24.41
CA LYS A 124 -12.76 -9.51 23.54
C LYS A 124 -12.31 -9.74 22.09
N HIS A 125 -13.21 -9.49 21.16
CA HIS A 125 -12.93 -9.62 19.73
C HIS A 125 -12.39 -8.34 19.13
N PHE A 126 -11.46 -8.48 18.21
CA PHE A 126 -11.04 -7.40 17.33
C PHE A 126 -12.16 -7.11 16.33
N HIS A 127 -12.50 -5.84 16.13
CA HIS A 127 -13.59 -5.45 15.24
C HIS A 127 -13.36 -5.97 13.81
N VAL A 128 -14.41 -6.51 13.18
CA VAL A 128 -14.33 -7.03 11.80
C VAL A 128 -13.91 -5.97 10.80
N VAL A 129 -14.36 -4.74 10.97
CA VAL A 129 -13.95 -3.60 10.11
C VAL A 129 -12.47 -3.30 10.26
N ASP A 130 -11.98 -3.24 11.49
CA ASP A 130 -10.57 -3.01 11.80
C ASP A 130 -9.68 -4.14 11.25
N GLU A 131 -10.12 -5.39 11.38
CA GLU A 131 -9.41 -6.54 10.83
C GLU A 131 -9.30 -6.49 9.31
N ARG A 132 -10.37 -6.10 8.63
CA ARG A 132 -10.37 -5.94 7.16
C ARG A 132 -9.42 -4.85 6.72
N ILE A 133 -9.43 -3.72 7.40
CA ILE A 133 -8.51 -2.60 7.14
C ILE A 133 -7.06 -3.03 7.38
N PHE A 134 -6.80 -3.71 8.49
CA PHE A 134 -5.48 -4.22 8.83
C PHE A 134 -4.92 -5.14 7.75
N ARG A 135 -5.70 -6.09 7.27
CA ARG A 135 -5.31 -7.00 6.19
C ARG A 135 -5.02 -6.26 4.89
N THR A 136 -5.83 -5.27 4.54
CA THR A 136 -5.62 -4.45 3.34
C THR A 136 -4.33 -3.64 3.45
N ALA A 137 -4.11 -2.97 4.56
CA ALA A 137 -2.91 -2.18 4.80
C ALA A 137 -1.64 -3.05 4.79
N GLU A 138 -1.69 -4.19 5.46
CA GLU A 138 -0.60 -5.16 5.51
C GLU A 138 -0.25 -5.71 4.12
N LYS A 139 -1.26 -6.05 3.32
CA LYS A 139 -1.08 -6.49 1.94
C LYS A 139 -0.36 -5.45 1.09
N LEU A 140 -0.77 -4.18 1.17
CA LEU A 140 -0.15 -3.08 0.42
C LEU A 140 1.32 -2.90 0.79
N LEU A 141 1.63 -2.93 2.08
CA LEU A 141 3.01 -2.83 2.57
C LEU A 141 3.86 -4.03 2.12
N HIS A 142 3.34 -5.24 2.28
CA HIS A 142 4.07 -6.46 1.95
C HIS A 142 4.36 -6.58 0.45
N GLU A 143 3.42 -6.24 -0.40
CA GLU A 143 3.61 -6.26 -1.86
C GLU A 143 4.69 -5.27 -2.30
N GLU A 144 4.70 -4.06 -1.76
CA GLU A 144 5.72 -3.07 -2.11
C GLU A 144 7.12 -3.47 -1.62
N ILE A 145 7.23 -3.98 -0.40
CA ILE A 145 8.49 -4.53 0.12
C ILE A 145 8.97 -5.70 -0.75
N ALA A 146 8.08 -6.64 -1.06
CA ALA A 146 8.40 -7.80 -1.89
C ALA A 146 8.96 -7.38 -3.26
N TYR A 147 8.34 -6.39 -3.87
CA TYR A 147 8.78 -5.85 -5.16
C TYR A 147 10.15 -5.16 -5.07
N VAL A 148 10.32 -4.27 -4.09
CA VAL A 148 11.54 -3.45 -3.96
C VAL A 148 12.76 -4.27 -3.56
N PHE A 149 12.59 -5.23 -2.65
CA PHE A 149 13.66 -6.08 -2.14
C PHE A 149 13.78 -7.42 -2.86
N ASN A 150 12.94 -7.68 -3.85
CA ASN A 150 12.93 -8.90 -4.65
C ASN A 150 12.85 -10.18 -3.78
N VAL A 151 11.94 -10.17 -2.84
CA VAL A 151 11.59 -11.32 -2.00
C VAL A 151 10.14 -11.73 -2.28
N SER A 152 9.77 -12.97 -1.93
CA SER A 152 8.36 -13.37 -2.02
C SER A 152 7.52 -12.66 -0.95
N VAL A 153 6.23 -12.45 -1.23
CA VAL A 153 5.30 -11.84 -0.27
C VAL A 153 5.28 -12.63 1.04
N ASP A 154 5.36 -13.94 0.98
CA ASP A 154 5.35 -14.83 2.15
C ASP A 154 6.61 -14.68 3.02
N GLU A 155 7.72 -14.24 2.45
CA GLU A 155 8.98 -13.98 3.16
C GLU A 155 9.03 -12.59 3.82
N VAL A 156 8.14 -11.67 3.43
CA VAL A 156 8.15 -10.29 3.91
C VAL A 156 8.06 -10.18 5.43
N PRO A 157 7.19 -10.92 6.15
CA PRO A 157 7.15 -10.84 7.62
C PRO A 157 8.50 -11.13 8.28
N LYS A 158 9.21 -12.16 7.83
CA LYS A 158 10.55 -12.48 8.32
C LYS A 158 11.57 -11.41 7.95
N PHE A 159 11.47 -10.88 6.74
CA PHE A 159 12.32 -9.78 6.27
C PHE A 159 12.16 -8.54 7.15
N ILE A 160 10.93 -8.14 7.46
CA ILE A 160 10.65 -7.02 8.38
C ILE A 160 11.25 -7.30 9.75
N GLN A 161 11.05 -8.49 10.31
CA GLN A 161 11.65 -8.86 11.60
C GLN A 161 13.17 -8.74 11.60
N SER A 162 13.83 -9.14 10.51
CA SER A 162 15.30 -9.05 10.41
C SER A 162 15.82 -7.61 10.41
N LYS A 163 15.03 -6.67 9.87
CA LYS A 163 15.35 -5.24 9.80
C LYS A 163 15.01 -4.51 11.10
N THR A 164 14.16 -5.05 11.92
CA THR A 164 13.61 -4.42 13.12
C THR A 164 14.18 -4.96 14.42
N LYS A 165 14.91 -6.06 14.37
CA LYS A 165 15.69 -6.57 15.52
C LYS A 165 16.88 -5.66 15.78
N ARG A 166 16.78 -4.89 16.82
CA ARG A 166 17.91 -4.21 17.46
C ARG A 166 18.28 -4.93 18.77
#